data_153d744711f1ce5685c09ea006cb2412
#
_entry.id   153d744711f1ce5685c09ea006cb2412
#
_cell.length_a   1.000
_cell.length_b   1.000
_cell.length_c   1.000
_cell.angle_alpha   90.00
_cell.angle_beta   90.00
_cell.angle_gamma   90.00
#
_symmetry.space_group_name_H-M   'P 1'
#
loop_
_entity.id
_entity.type
_entity.pdbx_description
1 polymer ?
#
loop_
_entity_poly.entity_id
_entity_poly.type
_entity_poly.pdbx_seq_one_letter_code
_entity_poly.pdbx_strand_id
1 'polypeptide(L)'
;MVLCWLADGSFDGRLPEVAALRGVQQPEEYHGEGDAYIHTMLAIEAVDDNEDPRVFWGALLHDIGKSEKTFFDGIRWRSVGHAEAGAQLVPAIMLRLGFPELSADVAWLVRHHLFHFSWNLGSDIRLTRNQRRFMAHPLFSCLLQVCMADADASHGLSNKGSKIRLIAEIFEEEYGESER
;
A
#
# COMPACT_ATOMS: atom_id res chain seq x y z
N MET A 1 -7.82 0.63 17.73
CA MET A 1 -8.49 -0.67 17.51
C MET A 1 -7.47 -1.78 17.20
N VAL A 2 -6.71 -1.73 16.12
CA VAL A 2 -5.71 -2.77 15.77
C VAL A 2 -4.63 -2.95 16.84
N LEU A 3 -4.14 -1.87 17.44
CA LEU A 3 -3.21 -1.93 18.58
C LEU A 3 -3.78 -2.69 19.78
N CYS A 4 -5.10 -2.58 20.05
CA CYS A 4 -5.75 -3.37 21.09
C CYS A 4 -5.72 -4.87 20.76
N TRP A 5 -5.93 -5.23 19.50
CA TRP A 5 -5.86 -6.64 19.05
C TRP A 5 -4.45 -7.24 19.13
N LEU A 6 -3.44 -6.41 18.88
CA LEU A 6 -2.04 -6.82 19.10
C LEU A 6 -1.75 -7.04 20.57
N ALA A 7 -2.23 -6.13 21.43
CA ALA A 7 -2.00 -6.19 22.87
C ALA A 7 -2.73 -7.35 23.55
N ASP A 8 -3.95 -7.70 23.13
CA ASP A 8 -4.76 -8.80 23.69
C ASP A 8 -4.53 -10.15 23.00
N GLY A 9 -3.68 -10.21 21.98
CA GLY A 9 -3.36 -11.43 21.23
C GLY A 9 -4.44 -11.90 20.25
N SER A 10 -5.50 -11.10 20.03
CA SER A 10 -6.58 -11.47 19.09
C SER A 10 -6.32 -11.11 17.64
N PHE A 11 -5.19 -10.44 17.35
CA PHE A 11 -4.87 -9.92 16.03
C PHE A 11 -4.90 -11.01 14.94
N ASP A 12 -4.21 -12.13 15.16
CA ASP A 12 -4.09 -13.21 14.18
C ASP A 12 -5.45 -13.85 13.84
N GLY A 13 -6.33 -13.97 14.83
CA GLY A 13 -7.69 -14.48 14.62
C GLY A 13 -8.61 -13.52 13.88
N ARG A 14 -8.35 -12.21 13.98
CA ARG A 14 -9.14 -11.17 13.30
C ARG A 14 -8.64 -10.87 11.91
N LEU A 15 -7.31 -10.95 11.71
CA LEU A 15 -6.61 -10.64 10.47
C LEU A 15 -5.65 -11.77 10.08
N PRO A 16 -6.17 -13.00 9.84
CA PRO A 16 -5.34 -14.14 9.45
C PRO A 16 -4.60 -13.89 8.13
N GLU A 17 -5.14 -13.04 7.24
CA GLU A 17 -4.51 -12.68 5.98
C GLU A 17 -3.22 -11.86 6.20
N VAL A 18 -3.21 -10.96 7.19
CA VAL A 18 -2.00 -10.22 7.57
C VAL A 18 -1.04 -11.13 8.34
N ALA A 19 -1.56 -11.96 9.25
CA ALA A 19 -0.76 -12.93 9.98
C ALA A 19 -0.03 -13.92 9.04
N ALA A 20 -0.64 -14.27 7.90
CA ALA A 20 -0.06 -15.14 6.88
C ALA A 20 1.14 -14.52 6.14
N LEU A 21 1.43 -13.22 6.34
CA LEU A 21 2.63 -12.56 5.80
C LEU A 21 3.90 -12.90 6.58
N ARG A 22 3.80 -13.50 7.78
CA ARG A 22 4.98 -13.93 8.54
C ARG A 22 5.77 -14.98 7.78
N GLY A 23 7.07 -14.72 7.62
CA GLY A 23 7.97 -15.57 6.87
C GLY A 23 7.85 -15.47 5.34
N VAL A 24 6.96 -14.63 4.81
CA VAL A 24 6.89 -14.35 3.37
C VAL A 24 8.10 -13.50 2.98
N GLN A 25 9.01 -14.12 2.24
CA GLN A 25 10.28 -13.52 1.87
C GLN A 25 10.13 -12.40 0.84
N GLN A 26 11.00 -11.40 0.95
CA GLN A 26 11.09 -10.25 0.06
C GLN A 26 12.53 -10.10 -0.46
N PRO A 27 12.75 -9.36 -1.59
CA PRO A 27 14.12 -9.08 -2.04
C PRO A 27 14.86 -8.21 -1.02
N GLU A 28 15.91 -8.74 -0.38
CA GLU A 28 16.66 -8.05 0.68
C GLU A 28 17.24 -6.70 0.24
N GLU A 29 17.58 -6.55 -1.03
CA GLU A 29 18.11 -5.28 -1.57
C GLU A 29 17.12 -4.11 -1.44
N TYR A 30 15.80 -4.39 -1.38
CA TYR A 30 14.73 -3.40 -1.27
C TYR A 30 14.02 -3.44 0.08
N HIS A 31 14.14 -4.54 0.82
CA HIS A 31 13.42 -4.85 2.04
C HIS A 31 14.36 -5.40 3.13
N GLY A 32 15.31 -4.54 3.56
CA GLY A 32 16.23 -4.87 4.64
C GLY A 32 15.57 -5.00 6.02
N GLU A 33 14.29 -4.58 6.14
CA GLU A 33 13.49 -4.67 7.35
C GLU A 33 13.08 -6.09 7.72
N GLY A 34 13.01 -7.02 6.74
CA GLY A 34 12.66 -8.42 6.97
C GLY A 34 11.55 -8.96 6.08
N ASP A 35 10.66 -9.79 6.64
CA ASP A 35 9.55 -10.40 5.91
C ASP A 35 8.38 -9.41 5.66
N ALA A 36 7.41 -9.84 4.84
CA ALA A 36 6.29 -8.99 4.48
C ALA A 36 5.39 -8.60 5.67
N TYR A 37 5.38 -9.38 6.76
CA TYR A 37 4.65 -9.03 7.98
C TYR A 37 5.32 -7.84 8.69
N ILE A 38 6.63 -7.89 8.90
CA ILE A 38 7.41 -6.81 9.53
C ILE A 38 7.24 -5.53 8.71
N HIS A 39 7.41 -5.63 7.38
CA HIS A 39 7.17 -4.52 6.46
C HIS A 39 5.78 -3.90 6.63
N THR A 40 4.72 -4.73 6.68
CA THR A 40 3.35 -4.26 6.88
C THR A 40 3.16 -3.56 8.23
N MET A 41 3.78 -4.06 9.31
CA MET A 41 3.73 -3.40 10.62
C MET A 41 4.40 -2.03 10.61
N LEU A 42 5.57 -1.92 9.98
CA LEU A 42 6.25 -0.63 9.79
C LEU A 42 5.44 0.33 8.93
N ALA A 43 4.75 -0.17 7.89
CA ALA A 43 3.91 0.67 7.06
C ALA A 43 2.74 1.31 7.84
N ILE A 44 2.09 0.57 8.74
CA ILE A 44 1.04 1.16 9.57
C ILE A 44 1.57 2.10 10.66
N GLU A 45 2.80 1.90 11.14
CA GLU A 45 3.46 2.83 12.06
C GLU A 45 3.79 4.18 11.40
N ALA A 46 3.98 4.19 10.08
CA ALA A 46 4.24 5.39 9.28
C ALA A 46 2.96 6.19 8.94
N VAL A 47 1.76 5.66 9.20
CA VAL A 47 0.49 6.36 9.00
C VAL A 47 0.20 7.25 10.20
N ASP A 48 -0.09 8.54 9.97
CA ASP A 48 -0.48 9.48 11.03
C ASP A 48 -1.85 9.08 11.64
N ASP A 49 -1.99 9.24 12.96
CA ASP A 49 -3.23 8.91 13.70
C ASP A 49 -4.45 9.74 13.26
N ASN A 50 -4.24 10.89 12.63
CA ASN A 50 -5.29 11.79 12.15
C ASN A 50 -5.66 11.58 10.67
N GLU A 51 -5.02 10.60 9.99
CA GLU A 51 -5.30 10.30 8.60
C GLU A 51 -6.65 9.64 8.39
N ASP A 52 -7.12 9.72 7.15
CA ASP A 52 -8.33 9.03 6.71
C ASP A 52 -8.24 7.52 7.03
N PRO A 53 -9.25 6.92 7.68
CA PRO A 53 -9.25 5.49 8.00
C PRO A 53 -8.96 4.57 6.80
N ARG A 54 -9.27 5.02 5.58
CA ARG A 54 -8.96 4.29 4.33
C ARG A 54 -7.46 4.16 4.10
N VAL A 55 -6.68 5.16 4.50
CA VAL A 55 -5.20 5.12 4.41
C VAL A 55 -4.65 4.05 5.34
N PHE A 56 -5.10 4.03 6.60
CA PHE A 56 -4.68 3.01 7.56
C PHE A 56 -5.01 1.59 7.06
N TRP A 57 -6.26 1.36 6.62
CA TRP A 57 -6.65 0.04 6.10
C TRP A 57 -5.93 -0.29 4.79
N GLY A 58 -5.70 0.70 3.93
CA GLY A 58 -4.90 0.55 2.71
C GLY A 58 -3.48 0.11 3.02
N ALA A 59 -2.80 0.77 3.97
CA ALA A 59 -1.45 0.42 4.41
C ALA A 59 -1.39 -0.97 5.07
N LEU A 60 -2.37 -1.30 5.93
CA LEU A 60 -2.42 -2.61 6.61
C LEU A 60 -2.65 -3.78 5.64
N LEU A 61 -3.40 -3.55 4.56
CA LEU A 61 -3.84 -4.62 3.65
C LEU A 61 -3.12 -4.61 2.29
N HIS A 62 -2.21 -3.64 2.01
CA HIS A 62 -1.62 -3.48 0.67
C HIS A 62 -0.93 -4.74 0.15
N ASP A 63 -0.32 -5.49 1.04
CA ASP A 63 0.55 -6.61 0.73
C ASP A 63 -0.05 -8.00 1.02
N ILE A 64 -1.29 -8.11 1.48
CA ILE A 64 -1.89 -9.41 1.91
C ILE A 64 -1.89 -10.48 0.82
N GLY A 65 -1.91 -10.09 -0.46
CA GLY A 65 -1.81 -11.02 -1.58
C GLY A 65 -0.41 -11.64 -1.73
N LYS A 66 0.62 -11.16 -1.04
CA LYS A 66 1.97 -11.74 -1.10
C LYS A 66 2.02 -13.16 -0.54
N SER A 67 1.17 -13.50 0.44
CA SER A 67 1.10 -14.84 0.99
C SER A 67 0.82 -15.93 -0.07
N GLU A 68 0.05 -15.60 -1.11
CA GLU A 68 -0.26 -16.51 -2.23
C GLU A 68 0.66 -16.34 -3.44
N LYS A 69 1.17 -15.12 -3.67
CA LYS A 69 1.83 -14.74 -4.92
C LYS A 69 3.35 -14.73 -4.84
N THR A 70 3.93 -14.93 -3.65
CA THR A 70 5.38 -14.91 -3.51
C THR A 70 6.00 -16.25 -3.90
N PHE A 71 7.01 -16.18 -4.77
CA PHE A 71 7.82 -17.31 -5.20
C PHE A 71 9.27 -16.88 -5.46
N PHE A 72 10.18 -17.85 -5.42
CA PHE A 72 11.58 -17.64 -5.81
C PHE A 72 11.76 -17.99 -7.28
N ASP A 73 12.24 -17.05 -8.10
CA ASP A 73 12.40 -17.22 -9.55
C ASP A 73 13.75 -17.85 -9.96
N GLY A 74 14.53 -18.30 -8.97
CA GLY A 74 15.89 -18.83 -9.16
C GLY A 74 16.98 -17.77 -8.94
N ILE A 75 16.61 -16.48 -8.84
CA ILE A 75 17.53 -15.36 -8.62
C ILE A 75 17.10 -14.55 -7.39
N ARG A 76 15.81 -14.24 -7.29
CA ARG A 76 15.24 -13.43 -6.20
C ARG A 76 13.78 -13.78 -5.93
N TRP A 77 13.28 -13.35 -4.79
CA TRP A 77 11.87 -13.43 -4.44
C TRP A 77 11.05 -12.45 -5.27
N ARG A 78 9.86 -12.88 -5.71
CA ARG A 78 8.90 -12.09 -6.49
C ARG A 78 7.49 -12.34 -6.01
N SER A 79 6.65 -11.30 -6.10
CA SER A 79 5.24 -11.35 -5.71
C SER A 79 4.34 -10.78 -6.82
N VAL A 80 4.48 -11.31 -8.04
CA VAL A 80 3.77 -10.79 -9.21
C VAL A 80 2.27 -10.97 -9.04
N GLY A 81 1.50 -9.87 -9.19
CA GLY A 81 0.04 -9.88 -9.10
C GLY A 81 -0.52 -9.86 -7.67
N HIS A 82 0.32 -9.65 -6.63
CA HIS A 82 -0.14 -9.60 -5.25
C HIS A 82 -1.13 -8.46 -4.98
N ALA A 83 -0.97 -7.30 -5.62
CA ALA A 83 -1.89 -6.16 -5.46
C ALA A 83 -3.31 -6.51 -5.90
N GLU A 84 -3.47 -7.18 -7.04
CA GLU A 84 -4.77 -7.63 -7.52
C GLU A 84 -5.34 -8.75 -6.63
N ALA A 85 -4.53 -9.74 -6.25
CA ALA A 85 -4.96 -10.82 -5.36
C ALA A 85 -5.37 -10.28 -3.99
N GLY A 86 -4.59 -9.37 -3.40
CA GLY A 86 -4.93 -8.70 -2.15
C GLY A 86 -6.24 -7.92 -2.23
N ALA A 87 -6.42 -7.12 -3.28
CA ALA A 87 -7.65 -6.35 -3.49
C ALA A 87 -8.92 -7.23 -3.54
N GLN A 88 -8.82 -8.46 -4.05
CA GLN A 88 -9.94 -9.41 -4.08
C GLN A 88 -10.32 -9.94 -2.69
N LEU A 89 -9.39 -9.95 -1.73
CA LEU A 89 -9.64 -10.40 -0.36
C LEU A 89 -10.30 -9.31 0.50
N VAL A 90 -10.04 -8.02 0.20
CA VAL A 90 -10.50 -6.88 1.00
C VAL A 90 -12.00 -6.91 1.32
N PRO A 91 -12.93 -7.17 0.37
CA PRO A 91 -14.36 -7.14 0.69
C PRO A 91 -14.77 -8.10 1.81
N ALA A 92 -14.24 -9.31 1.80
CA ALA A 92 -14.54 -10.30 2.84
C ALA A 92 -13.94 -9.90 4.19
N ILE A 93 -12.74 -9.32 4.20
CA ILE A 93 -12.05 -8.82 5.40
C ILE A 93 -12.85 -7.67 6.01
N MET A 94 -13.18 -6.65 5.23
CA MET A 94 -13.88 -5.45 5.71
C MET A 94 -15.28 -5.80 6.22
N LEU A 95 -16.00 -6.71 5.56
CA LEU A 95 -17.28 -7.21 6.04
C LEU A 95 -17.14 -7.93 7.40
N ARG A 96 -16.15 -8.84 7.53
CA ARG A 96 -15.87 -9.57 8.77
C ARG A 96 -15.53 -8.64 9.93
N LEU A 97 -14.82 -7.55 9.66
CA LEU A 97 -14.39 -6.57 10.66
C LEU A 97 -15.48 -5.54 11.00
N GLY A 98 -16.58 -5.50 10.25
CA GLY A 98 -17.70 -4.58 10.49
C GLY A 98 -17.57 -3.21 9.82
N PHE A 99 -16.75 -3.10 8.74
CA PHE A 99 -16.52 -1.87 7.95
C PHE A 99 -16.85 -2.08 6.45
N PRO A 100 -18.01 -2.65 6.09
CA PRO A 100 -18.32 -2.95 4.69
C PRO A 100 -18.37 -1.70 3.80
N GLU A 101 -18.65 -0.52 4.36
CA GLU A 101 -18.71 0.76 3.67
C GLU A 101 -17.35 1.22 3.13
N LEU A 102 -16.24 0.81 3.75
CA LEU A 102 -14.88 1.13 3.31
C LEU A 102 -14.34 0.15 2.27
N SER A 103 -15.06 -0.94 2.03
CA SER A 103 -14.58 -2.09 1.28
C SER A 103 -14.12 -1.75 -0.14
N ALA A 104 -14.93 -0.99 -0.89
CA ALA A 104 -14.62 -0.64 -2.28
C ALA A 104 -13.40 0.29 -2.37
N ASP A 105 -13.32 1.27 -1.47
CA ASP A 105 -12.25 2.25 -1.42
C ASP A 105 -10.92 1.60 -1.05
N VAL A 106 -10.92 0.80 0.02
CA VAL A 106 -9.71 0.07 0.47
C VAL A 106 -9.25 -0.94 -0.59
N ALA A 107 -10.17 -1.66 -1.24
CA ALA A 107 -9.83 -2.57 -2.34
C ALA A 107 -9.18 -1.82 -3.52
N TRP A 108 -9.66 -0.60 -3.82
CA TRP A 108 -9.07 0.24 -4.84
C TRP A 108 -7.65 0.68 -4.46
N LEU A 109 -7.41 1.11 -3.21
CA LEU A 109 -6.09 1.48 -2.71
C LEU A 109 -5.11 0.31 -2.79
N VAL A 110 -5.52 -0.87 -2.30
CA VAL A 110 -4.70 -2.10 -2.35
C VAL A 110 -4.35 -2.48 -3.79
N ARG A 111 -5.33 -2.42 -4.72
CA ARG A 111 -5.10 -2.73 -6.14
C ARG A 111 -4.07 -1.81 -6.79
N HIS A 112 -4.07 -0.55 -6.42
CA HIS A 112 -3.31 0.48 -7.12
C HIS A 112 -2.04 0.94 -6.40
N HIS A 113 -1.65 0.38 -5.23
CA HIS A 113 -0.48 0.85 -4.47
C HIS A 113 0.84 0.78 -5.26
N LEU A 114 0.92 -0.04 -6.30
CA LEU A 114 2.08 -0.16 -7.17
C LEU A 114 2.06 0.75 -8.42
N PHE A 115 1.07 1.65 -8.56
CA PHE A 115 0.86 2.44 -9.77
C PHE A 115 2.12 3.20 -10.22
N HIS A 116 2.88 3.72 -9.26
CA HIS A 116 4.07 4.51 -9.47
C HIS A 116 5.18 3.78 -10.24
N PHE A 117 5.24 2.43 -10.20
CA PHE A 117 6.22 1.66 -10.96
C PHE A 117 6.02 1.79 -12.47
N SER A 118 4.78 1.94 -12.92
CA SER A 118 4.45 2.11 -14.36
C SER A 118 4.62 3.54 -14.87
N TRP A 119 4.84 4.51 -13.98
CA TRP A 119 4.95 5.92 -14.35
C TRP A 119 6.39 6.29 -14.67
N ASN A 120 6.66 6.50 -15.95
CA ASN A 120 7.98 6.94 -16.44
C ASN A 120 7.99 8.47 -16.51
N LEU A 121 8.42 9.12 -15.41
CA LEU A 121 8.57 10.58 -15.35
C LEU A 121 9.99 10.93 -15.82
N GLY A 122 10.11 11.39 -17.07
CA GLY A 122 11.38 11.88 -17.62
C GLY A 122 11.75 13.26 -17.11
N SER A 123 12.88 13.82 -17.56
CA SER A 123 13.32 15.18 -17.21
C SER A 123 12.32 16.29 -17.56
N ASP A 124 11.55 16.09 -18.65
CA ASP A 124 10.42 16.94 -19.03
C ASP A 124 9.15 16.27 -18.50
N ILE A 125 8.76 16.59 -17.27
CA ILE A 125 7.59 16.02 -16.61
C ILE A 125 6.34 16.40 -17.38
N ARG A 126 5.92 15.52 -18.30
CA ARG A 126 4.66 15.65 -19.05
C ARG A 126 3.76 14.48 -18.72
N LEU A 127 2.73 14.73 -17.93
CA LEU A 127 1.71 13.73 -17.65
C LEU A 127 0.91 13.39 -18.91
N THR A 128 0.72 12.10 -19.14
CA THR A 128 -0.20 11.60 -20.15
C THR A 128 -1.65 11.86 -19.74
N ARG A 129 -2.57 11.81 -20.71
CA ARG A 129 -4.02 11.94 -20.44
C ARG A 129 -4.51 10.87 -19.44
N ASN A 130 -3.96 9.64 -19.51
CA ASN A 130 -4.34 8.56 -18.61
C ASN A 130 -3.84 8.81 -17.19
N GLN A 131 -2.63 9.35 -17.02
CA GLN A 131 -2.09 9.71 -15.71
C GLN A 131 -2.92 10.82 -15.07
N ARG A 132 -3.27 11.89 -15.81
CA ARG A 132 -4.15 12.96 -15.30
C ARG A 132 -5.52 12.41 -14.89
N ARG A 133 -6.12 11.53 -15.70
CA ARG A 133 -7.40 10.89 -15.36
C ARG A 133 -7.29 10.04 -14.10
N PHE A 134 -6.16 9.35 -13.90
CA PHE A 134 -5.90 8.55 -12.70
C PHE A 134 -5.71 9.45 -11.47
N MET A 135 -4.96 10.55 -11.59
CA MET A 135 -4.79 11.55 -10.53
C MET A 135 -6.11 12.22 -10.13
N ALA A 136 -7.03 12.41 -11.07
CA ALA A 136 -8.36 12.98 -10.80
C ALA A 136 -9.30 12.02 -10.03
N HIS A 137 -8.86 10.80 -9.68
CA HIS A 137 -9.66 9.88 -8.88
C HIS A 137 -9.80 10.38 -7.43
N PRO A 138 -11.01 10.38 -6.81
CA PRO A 138 -11.21 10.92 -5.45
C PRO A 138 -10.33 10.31 -4.36
N LEU A 139 -9.85 9.07 -4.56
CA LEU A 139 -8.97 8.37 -3.63
C LEU A 139 -7.47 8.58 -3.94
N PHE A 140 -7.10 9.44 -4.89
CA PHE A 140 -5.70 9.53 -5.30
C PHE A 140 -4.82 10.09 -4.18
N SER A 141 -5.31 11.06 -3.41
CA SER A 141 -4.61 11.59 -2.22
C SER A 141 -4.37 10.48 -1.18
N CYS A 142 -5.41 9.69 -0.85
CA CYS A 142 -5.25 8.53 0.05
C CYS A 142 -4.26 7.49 -0.51
N LEU A 143 -4.26 7.28 -1.84
CA LEU A 143 -3.33 6.35 -2.49
C LEU A 143 -1.88 6.82 -2.35
N LEU A 144 -1.61 8.12 -2.50
CA LEU A 144 -0.28 8.68 -2.28
C LEU A 144 0.20 8.43 -0.85
N GLN A 145 -0.66 8.62 0.15
CA GLN A 145 -0.35 8.38 1.56
C GLN A 145 -0.05 6.89 1.83
N VAL A 146 -0.85 5.96 1.29
CA VAL A 146 -0.56 4.51 1.37
C VAL A 146 0.78 4.19 0.73
N CYS A 147 1.07 4.74 -0.45
CA CYS A 147 2.35 4.51 -1.12
C CYS A 147 3.54 5.14 -0.38
N MET A 148 3.35 6.26 0.32
CA MET A 148 4.39 6.85 1.18
C MET A 148 4.66 5.96 2.39
N ALA A 149 3.62 5.51 3.09
CA ALA A 149 3.75 4.59 4.22
C ALA A 149 4.49 3.29 3.82
N ASP A 150 4.13 2.69 2.67
CA ASP A 150 4.86 1.56 2.08
C ASP A 150 6.33 1.89 1.74
N ALA A 151 6.59 3.11 1.26
CA ALA A 151 7.96 3.53 0.96
C ALA A 151 8.80 3.76 2.22
N ASP A 152 8.22 4.37 3.24
CA ASP A 152 8.90 4.68 4.50
C ASP A 152 9.17 3.40 5.32
N ALA A 153 8.35 2.35 5.15
CA ALA A 153 8.57 1.02 5.70
C ALA A 153 9.71 0.25 5.02
N SER A 154 10.13 0.64 3.82
CA SER A 154 11.14 -0.09 3.03
C SER A 154 12.56 0.34 3.39
N HIS A 155 13.34 -0.51 4.06
CA HIS A 155 14.71 -0.24 4.51
C HIS A 155 15.76 -0.79 3.52
N GLY A 156 15.74 -0.32 2.27
CA GLY A 156 16.65 -0.81 1.23
C GLY A 156 16.98 0.22 0.15
N LEU A 157 17.59 -0.24 -0.95
CA LEU A 157 18.04 0.58 -2.09
C LEU A 157 16.88 1.02 -3.00
N SER A 158 15.75 1.42 -2.42
CA SER A 158 14.56 1.82 -3.19
C SER A 158 14.56 3.33 -3.43
N ASN A 159 14.31 3.75 -4.68
CA ASN A 159 13.99 5.15 -5.02
C ASN A 159 12.47 5.42 -5.00
N LYS A 160 11.68 4.48 -4.48
CA LYS A 160 10.21 4.52 -4.43
C LYS A 160 9.71 5.81 -3.76
N GLY A 161 10.22 6.13 -2.58
CA GLY A 161 9.82 7.32 -1.83
C GLY A 161 10.08 8.63 -2.57
N SER A 162 11.24 8.77 -3.23
CA SER A 162 11.57 9.97 -4.03
C SER A 162 10.61 10.15 -5.21
N LYS A 163 10.26 9.03 -5.86
CA LYS A 163 9.32 9.04 -6.99
C LYS A 163 7.90 9.38 -6.56
N ILE A 164 7.45 8.86 -5.42
CA ILE A 164 6.11 9.15 -4.89
C ILE A 164 6.03 10.62 -4.46
N ARG A 165 7.06 11.17 -3.80
CA ARG A 165 7.13 12.59 -3.46
C ARG A 165 7.02 13.48 -4.68
N LEU A 166 7.75 13.18 -5.75
CA LEU A 166 7.63 13.92 -7.01
C LEU A 166 6.21 13.87 -7.59
N ILE A 167 5.55 12.70 -7.53
CA ILE A 167 4.16 12.57 -7.99
C ILE A 167 3.21 13.39 -7.09
N ALA A 168 3.45 13.42 -5.78
CA ALA A 168 2.66 14.21 -4.84
C ALA A 168 2.82 15.73 -5.10
N GLU A 169 4.03 16.21 -5.36
CA GLU A 169 4.28 17.61 -5.75
C GLU A 169 3.50 18.00 -7.01
N ILE A 170 3.56 17.16 -8.06
CA ILE A 170 2.78 17.38 -9.28
C ILE A 170 1.27 17.38 -9.02
N PHE A 171 0.79 16.49 -8.14
CA PHE A 171 -0.61 16.43 -7.78
C PHE A 171 -1.07 17.70 -7.06
N GLU A 172 -0.30 18.17 -6.09
CA GLU A 172 -0.59 19.43 -5.38
C GLU A 172 -0.60 20.63 -6.34
N GLU A 173 0.35 20.71 -7.27
CA GLU A 173 0.39 21.77 -8.28
C GLU A 173 -0.84 21.77 -9.21
N GLU A 174 -1.33 20.59 -9.62
CA GLU A 174 -2.44 20.48 -10.58
C GLU A 174 -3.84 20.49 -9.92
N TYR A 175 -3.97 20.02 -8.67
CA TYR A 175 -5.26 19.77 -8.00
C TYR A 175 -5.40 20.45 -6.63
N GLY A 176 -4.31 20.85 -5.96
CA GLY A 176 -4.34 21.41 -4.60
C GLY A 176 -5.00 22.79 -4.49
N GLU A 177 -5.16 23.55 -5.59
CA GLU A 177 -5.81 24.87 -5.57
C GLU A 177 -7.35 24.79 -5.55
N SER A 178 -7.94 23.59 -5.74
CA SER A 178 -9.40 23.41 -5.84
C SER A 178 -10.11 23.28 -4.48
N GLU A 179 -9.39 23.22 -3.36
CA GLU A 179 -9.96 23.08 -2.02
C GLU A 179 -9.82 24.34 -1.12
N ARG A 180 -9.53 25.50 -1.72
CA ARG A 180 -9.48 26.78 -0.98
C ARG A 180 -10.64 27.70 -1.28
#